data_ab390c418dd58b35f1a208e6cdecfd19
#
_entry.id   ab390c418dd58b35f1a208e6cdecfd19
#
_cell.length_a   1.000
_cell.length_b   1.000
_cell.length_c   1.000
_cell.angle_alpha   90.00
_cell.angle_beta   90.00
_cell.angle_gamma   90.00
#
_symmetry.space_group_name_H-M   'P 1'
#
loop_
_entity.id
_entity.type
_entity.pdbx_description
1 polymer ?
#
loop_
_entity_poly.entity_id
_entity_poly.type
_entity_poly.pdbx_seq_one_letter_code
_entity_poly.pdbx_strand_id
1 'polypeptide(L)'
;MVRITTSIPQILRDWASTIKANNSDEMVRFYTENAVLVGTYSQPIEVGLNEIRKYFEMFLDRKSISCNIIKNVNQELSCCMISSGVYEFVVDGELVVARYSYVFKNINNRMRIVNHHSSELVEI
;
A
#
# COMPACT_ATOMS: atom_id res chain seq x y z
N MET A 1 12.35 -2.86 -22.20
CA MET A 1 12.04 -1.41 -22.15
C MET A 1 11.09 -1.12 -21.01
N VAL A 2 11.33 -0.06 -20.27
CA VAL A 2 10.44 0.38 -19.18
C VAL A 2 9.45 1.39 -19.75
N ARG A 3 8.18 1.17 -19.49
CA ARG A 3 7.12 2.11 -19.86
C ARG A 3 6.70 2.90 -18.62
N ILE A 4 6.68 4.21 -18.73
CA ILE A 4 6.26 5.11 -17.65
C ILE A 4 4.84 5.58 -17.91
N THR A 5 3.95 5.40 -16.93
CA THR A 5 2.56 5.87 -16.97
C THR A 5 2.20 6.53 -15.64
N THR A 6 1.06 7.22 -15.61
CA THR A 6 0.63 7.92 -14.39
C THR A 6 -0.76 7.51 -13.90
N SER A 7 -1.45 6.64 -14.64
CA SER A 7 -2.77 6.16 -14.22
C SER A 7 -2.64 5.32 -12.95
N ILE A 8 -3.61 5.45 -12.06
CA ILE A 8 -3.61 4.67 -10.80
C ILE A 8 -4.04 3.24 -11.12
N PRO A 9 -3.21 2.23 -10.84
CA PRO A 9 -3.60 0.83 -11.07
C PRO A 9 -4.83 0.45 -10.27
N GLN A 10 -5.64 -0.44 -10.79
CA GLN A 10 -6.89 -0.86 -10.14
C GLN A 10 -6.62 -1.46 -8.75
N ILE A 11 -5.55 -2.27 -8.62
CA ILE A 11 -5.20 -2.85 -7.31
C ILE A 11 -4.94 -1.76 -6.27
N LEU A 12 -4.31 -0.66 -6.66
CA LEU A 12 -4.02 0.45 -5.75
C LEU A 12 -5.30 1.22 -5.39
N ARG A 13 -6.20 1.39 -6.35
CA ARG A 13 -7.52 1.98 -6.08
C ARG A 13 -8.29 1.13 -5.08
N ASP A 14 -8.29 -0.18 -5.28
CA ASP A 14 -8.98 -1.13 -4.41
C ASP A 14 -8.36 -1.15 -3.02
N TRP A 15 -7.03 -1.14 -2.95
CA TRP A 15 -6.31 -1.07 -1.68
C TRP A 15 -6.71 0.18 -0.89
N ALA A 16 -6.67 1.34 -1.54
CA ALA A 16 -7.00 2.61 -0.89
C ALA A 16 -8.46 2.64 -0.43
N SER A 17 -9.40 2.15 -1.24
CA SER A 17 -10.81 2.14 -0.87
C SER A 17 -11.13 1.12 0.22
N THR A 18 -10.34 0.05 0.35
CA THR A 18 -10.55 -0.99 1.35
C THR A 18 -10.09 -0.56 2.76
N ILE A 19 -9.20 0.42 2.85
CA ILE A 19 -8.70 0.94 4.14
C ILE A 19 -9.86 1.33 5.06
N LYS A 20 -10.89 1.99 4.53
CA LYS A 20 -12.01 2.48 5.33
C LYS A 20 -12.90 1.36 5.91
N ALA A 21 -12.79 0.15 5.37
CA ALA A 21 -13.51 -1.01 5.91
C ALA A 21 -12.98 -1.42 7.28
N ASN A 22 -11.79 -0.98 7.64
CA ASN A 22 -11.16 -1.22 8.94
C ASN A 22 -11.06 -2.72 9.27
N ASN A 23 -10.62 -3.51 8.29
CA ASN A 23 -10.57 -4.96 8.39
C ASN A 23 -9.22 -5.47 7.88
N SER A 24 -8.38 -5.97 8.79
CA SER A 24 -7.05 -6.45 8.46
C SER A 24 -7.09 -7.67 7.53
N ASP A 25 -8.10 -8.52 7.65
CA ASP A 25 -8.25 -9.70 6.77
C ASP A 25 -8.49 -9.28 5.32
N GLU A 26 -9.22 -8.21 5.09
CA GLU A 26 -9.43 -7.67 3.74
C GLU A 26 -8.15 -7.08 3.17
N MET A 27 -7.34 -6.43 4.00
CA MET A 27 -6.09 -5.81 3.56
C MET A 27 -5.03 -6.83 3.16
N VAL A 28 -4.88 -7.93 3.91
CA VAL A 28 -3.84 -8.92 3.59
C VAL A 28 -4.08 -9.64 2.27
N ARG A 29 -5.30 -9.64 1.76
CA ARG A 29 -5.63 -10.26 0.48
C ARG A 29 -4.91 -9.63 -0.70
N PHE A 30 -4.49 -8.37 -0.58
CA PHE A 30 -3.76 -7.70 -1.64
C PHE A 30 -2.30 -8.15 -1.75
N TYR A 31 -1.77 -8.83 -0.73
CA TYR A 31 -0.35 -9.16 -0.60
C TYR A 31 -0.08 -10.61 -0.94
N THR A 32 1.11 -10.86 -1.49
CA THR A 32 1.58 -12.23 -1.70
C THR A 32 1.97 -12.87 -0.37
N GLU A 33 2.03 -14.20 -0.34
CA GLU A 33 2.35 -14.96 0.87
C GLU A 33 3.67 -14.53 1.52
N ASN A 34 4.67 -14.20 0.70
CA ASN A 34 6.00 -13.81 1.15
C ASN A 34 6.27 -12.31 0.97
N ALA A 35 5.21 -11.50 0.92
CA ALA A 35 5.37 -10.07 0.73
C ALA A 35 6.15 -9.42 1.88
N VAL A 36 6.78 -8.30 1.56
CA VAL A 36 7.52 -7.49 2.54
C VAL A 36 6.87 -6.11 2.61
N LEU A 37 6.57 -5.68 3.81
CA LEU A 37 5.99 -4.36 4.08
C LEU A 37 6.91 -3.58 5.02
N VAL A 38 7.35 -2.40 4.55
CA VAL A 38 7.99 -1.40 5.40
C VAL A 38 6.93 -0.35 5.67
N GLY A 39 6.24 -0.48 6.80
CA GLY A 39 5.03 0.29 7.09
C GLY A 39 5.29 1.59 7.83
N THR A 40 4.42 2.56 7.60
CA THR A 40 4.39 3.80 8.36
C THR A 40 4.13 3.47 9.84
N TYR A 41 4.87 4.12 10.73
CA TYR A 41 4.77 3.94 12.18
C TYR A 41 5.17 2.56 12.70
N SER A 42 5.82 1.74 11.89
CA SER A 42 6.32 0.46 12.33
C SER A 42 7.84 0.43 12.21
N GLN A 43 8.55 0.11 13.29
CA GLN A 43 10.01 -0.03 13.26
C GLN A 43 10.45 -1.34 12.63
N PRO A 44 9.84 -2.49 12.97
CA PRO A 44 10.18 -3.73 12.30
C PRO A 44 9.72 -3.73 10.85
N ILE A 45 10.45 -4.45 10.01
CA ILE A 45 10.00 -4.77 8.65
C ILE A 45 9.11 -6.00 8.77
N GLU A 46 7.88 -5.91 8.25
CA GLU A 46 6.94 -7.02 8.26
C GLU A 46 7.21 -7.95 7.09
N VAL A 47 7.46 -9.23 7.37
CA VAL A 47 7.72 -10.25 6.38
C VAL A 47 6.64 -11.34 6.47
N GLY A 48 5.90 -11.52 5.38
CA GLY A 48 4.85 -12.52 5.29
C GLY A 48 3.50 -12.06 5.81
N LEU A 49 2.46 -12.82 5.48
CA LEU A 49 1.08 -12.40 5.71
C LEU A 49 0.73 -12.26 7.21
N ASN A 50 1.30 -13.10 8.07
CA ASN A 50 1.01 -13.01 9.51
C ASN A 50 1.48 -11.69 10.11
N GLU A 51 2.71 -11.27 9.76
CA GLU A 51 3.25 -10.00 10.26
C GLU A 51 2.55 -8.81 9.63
N ILE A 52 2.21 -8.89 8.34
CA ILE A 52 1.46 -7.85 7.65
C ILE A 52 0.06 -7.71 8.26
N ARG A 53 -0.60 -8.80 8.59
CA ARG A 53 -1.89 -8.77 9.27
C ARG A 53 -1.80 -8.03 10.61
N LYS A 54 -0.80 -8.34 11.41
CA LYS A 54 -0.57 -7.67 12.70
C LYS A 54 -0.34 -6.18 12.53
N TYR A 55 0.39 -5.80 11.48
CA TYR A 55 0.60 -4.39 11.16
C TYR A 55 -0.74 -3.70 10.91
N PHE A 56 -1.61 -4.29 10.09
CA PHE A 56 -2.91 -3.69 9.79
C PHE A 56 -3.87 -3.72 10.97
N GLU A 57 -3.80 -4.72 11.84
CA GLU A 57 -4.57 -4.73 13.08
C GLU A 57 -4.23 -3.49 13.92
N MET A 58 -2.96 -3.14 14.02
CA MET A 58 -2.50 -1.95 14.72
C MET A 58 -2.85 -0.66 13.94
N PHE A 59 -2.52 -0.62 12.64
CA PHE A 59 -2.70 0.57 11.81
C PHE A 59 -4.17 0.96 11.68
N LEU A 60 -5.05 -0.04 11.61
CA LEU A 60 -6.49 0.17 11.45
C LEU A 60 -7.24 0.29 12.78
N ASP A 61 -6.55 0.21 13.91
CA ASP A 61 -7.16 0.39 15.24
C ASP A 61 -7.45 1.88 15.48
N ARG A 62 -8.43 2.40 14.75
CA ARG A 62 -8.85 3.79 14.75
C ARG A 62 -10.37 3.86 14.68
N LYS A 63 -10.94 4.99 15.09
CA LYS A 63 -12.39 5.23 14.95
C LYS A 63 -12.77 5.41 13.49
N SER A 64 -11.93 6.10 12.74
CA SER A 64 -12.13 6.27 11.30
C SER A 64 -10.79 6.39 10.61
N ILE A 65 -10.71 5.84 9.40
CA ILE A 65 -9.52 5.93 8.57
C ILE A 65 -9.94 5.85 7.11
N SER A 66 -9.35 6.70 6.28
CA SER A 66 -9.54 6.67 4.83
C SER A 66 -8.23 6.98 4.13
N CYS A 67 -8.14 6.63 2.85
CA CYS A 67 -6.93 6.83 2.05
C CYS A 67 -7.30 7.35 0.67
N ASN A 68 -6.59 8.39 0.23
CA ASN A 68 -6.70 8.94 -1.13
C ASN A 68 -5.34 8.94 -1.80
N ILE A 69 -5.30 8.51 -3.05
CA ILE A 69 -4.08 8.59 -3.86
C ILE A 69 -4.00 10.00 -4.45
N ILE A 70 -2.92 10.70 -4.15
CA ILE A 70 -2.72 12.09 -4.59
C ILE A 70 -1.89 12.14 -5.85
N LYS A 71 -0.82 11.34 -5.94
CA LYS A 71 0.08 11.33 -7.07
C LYS A 71 0.60 9.92 -7.27
N ASN A 72 0.71 9.50 -8.52
CA ASN A 72 1.18 8.16 -8.85
C ASN A 72 2.01 8.16 -10.14
N VAL A 73 3.10 7.41 -10.12
CA VAL A 73 3.93 7.13 -11.30
C VAL A 73 4.20 5.65 -11.34
N ASN A 74 3.93 5.03 -12.48
CA ASN A 74 4.18 3.60 -12.70
C ASN A 74 5.39 3.38 -13.59
N GLN A 75 6.17 2.36 -13.26
CA GLN A 75 7.19 1.79 -14.11
C GLN A 75 6.71 0.39 -14.48
N GLU A 76 6.35 0.18 -15.75
CA GLU A 76 5.90 -1.12 -16.22
C GLU A 76 7.09 -1.88 -16.80
N LEU A 77 7.46 -2.97 -16.15
CA LEU A 77 8.53 -3.87 -16.56
C LEU A 77 7.92 -5.17 -17.08
N SER A 78 8.74 -6.03 -17.69
CA SER A 78 8.24 -7.30 -18.23
C SER A 78 7.73 -8.26 -17.16
N CYS A 79 8.30 -8.22 -15.95
CA CYS A 79 7.98 -9.17 -14.88
C CYS A 79 7.12 -8.58 -13.75
N CYS A 80 7.01 -7.24 -13.69
CA CYS A 80 6.31 -6.58 -12.58
C CYS A 80 6.02 -5.14 -12.92
N MET A 81 5.25 -4.49 -12.06
CA MET A 81 5.03 -3.05 -12.13
C MET A 81 5.42 -2.43 -10.79
N ILE A 82 6.11 -1.29 -10.87
CA ILE A 82 6.45 -0.50 -9.67
C ILE A 82 5.63 0.78 -9.72
N SER A 83 4.90 1.06 -8.65
CA SER A 83 4.16 2.31 -8.51
C SER A 83 4.74 3.11 -7.35
N SER A 84 5.03 4.37 -7.60
CA SER A 84 5.60 5.28 -6.59
C SER A 84 4.75 6.54 -6.55
N GLY A 85 4.53 7.07 -5.36
CA GLY A 85 3.70 8.26 -5.28
C GLY A 85 3.47 8.78 -3.88
N VAL A 86 2.36 9.49 -3.76
CA VAL A 86 1.93 10.14 -2.53
C VAL A 86 0.47 9.77 -2.30
N TYR A 87 0.15 9.36 -1.08
CA TYR A 87 -1.23 9.20 -0.65
C TYR A 87 -1.43 9.98 0.66
N GLU A 88 -2.68 10.26 0.96
CA GLU A 88 -3.04 10.88 2.22
C GLU A 88 -4.03 10.01 2.94
N PHE A 89 -3.83 9.89 4.24
CA PHE A 89 -4.76 9.24 5.14
C PHE A 89 -5.45 10.29 5.97
N VAL A 90 -6.75 10.10 6.22
CA VAL A 90 -7.45 10.85 7.23
C VAL A 90 -7.71 9.89 8.38
N VAL A 91 -7.00 10.09 9.48
CA VAL A 91 -6.98 9.19 10.64
C VAL A 91 -7.63 9.93 11.81
N ASP A 92 -8.82 9.48 12.22
CA ASP A 92 -9.57 10.13 13.31
C ASP A 92 -9.68 11.64 13.12
N GLY A 93 -9.90 12.08 11.85
CA GLY A 93 -10.02 13.47 11.49
C GLY A 93 -8.72 14.21 11.20
N GLU A 94 -7.56 13.58 11.41
CA GLU A 94 -6.26 14.19 11.16
C GLU A 94 -5.69 13.72 9.82
N LEU A 95 -5.13 14.66 9.07
CA LEU A 95 -4.51 14.39 7.77
C LEU A 95 -3.06 13.93 7.97
N VAL A 96 -2.74 12.78 7.40
CA VAL A 96 -1.39 12.23 7.38
C VAL A 96 -0.99 12.01 5.93
N VAL A 97 0.02 12.73 5.46
CA VAL A 97 0.53 12.58 4.09
C VAL A 97 1.74 11.67 4.11
N ALA A 98 1.76 10.70 3.22
CA ALA A 98 2.83 9.71 3.15
C ALA A 98 3.24 9.44 1.71
N ARG A 99 4.47 8.98 1.56
CA ARG A 99 5.02 8.52 0.28
C ARG A 99 4.99 7.01 0.25
N TYR A 100 4.84 6.46 -0.95
CA TYR A 100 4.78 5.01 -1.12
C TYR A 100 5.58 4.53 -2.31
N SER A 101 5.96 3.27 -2.24
CA SER A 101 6.37 2.46 -3.38
C SER A 101 5.70 1.10 -3.24
N TYR A 102 5.18 0.58 -4.34
CA TYR A 102 4.63 -0.76 -4.43
C TYR A 102 5.33 -1.51 -5.55
N VAL A 103 5.59 -2.78 -5.35
CA VAL A 103 5.92 -3.69 -6.44
C VAL A 103 4.74 -4.65 -6.59
N PHE A 104 4.12 -4.63 -7.76
CA PHE A 104 2.99 -5.49 -8.09
C PHE A 104 3.43 -6.58 -9.06
N LYS A 105 2.90 -7.78 -8.87
CA LYS A 105 3.11 -8.91 -9.76
C LYS A 105 1.80 -9.58 -10.08
N ASN A 106 1.67 -10.04 -11.33
CA ASN A 106 0.51 -10.84 -11.71
C ASN A 106 0.79 -12.30 -11.33
N ILE A 107 -0.08 -12.83 -10.47
CA ILE A 107 0.02 -14.21 -10.00
C ILE A 107 -1.33 -14.87 -10.25
N ASN A 108 -1.35 -15.87 -11.13
CA ASN A 108 -2.58 -16.58 -11.51
C ASN A 108 -3.67 -15.62 -12.01
N ASN A 109 -3.29 -14.69 -12.90
CA ASN A 109 -4.18 -13.68 -13.51
C ASN A 109 -4.72 -12.65 -12.51
N ARG A 110 -4.06 -12.50 -11.38
CA ARG A 110 -4.45 -11.53 -10.37
C ARG A 110 -3.24 -10.71 -9.93
N MET A 111 -3.36 -9.40 -9.97
CA MET A 111 -2.31 -8.51 -9.46
C MET A 111 -2.25 -8.59 -7.94
N ARG A 112 -1.03 -8.71 -7.40
CA ARG A 112 -0.78 -8.74 -5.96
C ARG A 112 0.43 -7.91 -5.60
N ILE A 113 0.48 -7.46 -4.36
CA ILE A 113 1.60 -6.68 -3.82
C ILE A 113 2.67 -7.63 -3.33
N VAL A 114 3.87 -7.49 -3.88
CA VAL A 114 5.05 -8.26 -3.48
C VAL A 114 5.87 -7.47 -2.45
N ASN A 115 5.92 -6.14 -2.64
CA ASN A 115 6.70 -5.25 -1.78
C ASN A 115 5.97 -3.92 -1.66
N HIS A 116 5.93 -3.38 -0.47
CA HIS A 116 5.27 -2.12 -0.18
C HIS A 116 6.08 -1.34 0.85
N HIS A 117 6.47 -0.12 0.51
CA HIS A 117 7.11 0.81 1.43
C HIS A 117 6.22 2.04 1.60
N SER A 118 5.98 2.41 2.83
CA SER A 118 5.18 3.56 3.18
C SER A 118 5.86 4.34 4.30
N SER A 119 6.02 5.63 4.12
CA SER A 119 6.62 6.49 5.14
C SER A 119 5.98 7.86 5.13
N GLU A 120 5.85 8.46 6.30
CA GLU A 120 5.28 9.80 6.42
C GLU A 120 6.17 10.81 5.70
N LEU A 121 5.54 11.75 4.99
CA LEU A 121 6.25 12.83 4.33
C LEU A 121 6.81 13.79 5.37
N VAL A 122 8.12 13.97 5.34
CA VAL A 122 8.81 14.89 6.22
C VAL A 122 8.88 16.25 5.54
N GLU A 123 8.39 17.28 6.22
CA GLU A 123 8.52 18.66 5.75
C GLU A 123 9.93 19.15 6.06
N ILE A 124 10.51 19.84 5.08
CA ILE A 124 11.86 20.39 5.18
C ILE A 124 11.77 21.88 5.41
#